data_11a5f6001103507c442e9d3e78e2fdd9
#
_entry.id   11a5f6001103507c442e9d3e78e2fdd9
#
_cell.length_a   1.000
_cell.length_b   1.000
_cell.length_c   1.000
_cell.angle_alpha   90.00
_cell.angle_beta   90.00
_cell.angle_gamma   90.00
#
_symmetry.space_group_name_H-M   'P 1'
#
loop_
_entity.id
_entity.type
_entity.pdbx_description
1 polymer ?
#
loop_
_entity_poly.entity_id
_entity_poly.type
_entity_poly.pdbx_seq_one_letter_code
_entity_poly.pdbx_strand_id
1 'polypeptide(L)'
;MKVWPVKHSPLLRQPERFIARDELKSLIQKVTHNLVNIHDKTGEFLLRLDDGRVIDTKGWAGWEWTHGVGLYGIWQYYCQTGDDGMRDIIDSWFADRFAEGATTKNVNTMSPFLTLAYRYEETRNPAWLPWLESWAEWAMHEMPRTEHGGMQHITLAEENAQQMWDDTLMMTVLPLAKIGKLLNKPEYVEEAVYQFLLHVQNLMDRETGLWFHGWNYDGNHNFAHARWARGNSWLTIVIPDFLELVDLPENNAVRRYLTQVLNAQIAALATCQDDSGLWHTLLDDPDSYLEASATAGFAYGILKAVRKCYVAAEYADVAEKAIRGIVKNISPEGELLQTSFGTGMGSDLEFYRQIPLTSMPYGQAMAILCLTEYLRKYF
;
A
#
# COMPACT_ATOMS: atom_id res chain seq x y z
N MET A 1 32.00 23.72 46.12
CA MET A 1 31.23 23.12 45.02
C MET A 1 31.57 21.63 44.95
N LYS A 2 30.67 20.72 45.35
CA LYS A 2 30.91 19.28 45.22
C LYS A 2 30.50 18.88 43.81
N VAL A 3 31.48 18.51 42.99
CA VAL A 3 31.24 17.94 41.65
C VAL A 3 30.78 16.49 41.87
N TRP A 4 29.53 16.20 41.48
CA TRP A 4 29.03 14.82 41.46
C TRP A 4 29.65 14.11 40.26
N PRO A 5 30.21 12.88 40.43
CA PRO A 5 30.68 12.11 39.30
C PRO A 5 29.49 11.73 38.43
N VAL A 6 29.53 12.12 37.15
CA VAL A 6 28.59 11.63 36.13
C VAL A 6 28.83 10.12 36.05
N LYS A 7 27.93 9.32 36.65
CA LYS A 7 27.87 7.89 36.35
C LYS A 7 27.53 7.75 34.89
N HIS A 8 28.49 7.29 34.09
CA HIS A 8 28.18 6.83 32.73
C HIS A 8 27.09 5.73 32.89
N SER A 9 25.86 6.06 32.48
CA SER A 9 24.82 5.07 32.31
C SER A 9 25.40 4.00 31.38
N PRO A 10 25.32 2.71 31.72
CA PRO A 10 25.65 1.67 30.74
C PRO A 10 24.87 1.99 29.48
N LEU A 11 25.56 2.14 28.36
CA LEU A 11 24.93 2.22 27.07
C LEU A 11 23.89 1.09 27.04
N LEU A 12 22.61 1.43 27.02
CA LEU A 12 21.55 0.46 26.86
C LEU A 12 21.90 -0.26 25.57
N ARG A 13 22.37 -1.50 25.68
CA ARG A 13 22.59 -2.35 24.51
C ARG A 13 21.26 -2.35 23.79
N GLN A 14 21.23 -1.77 22.58
CA GLN A 14 20.06 -1.95 21.73
C GLN A 14 19.87 -3.46 21.60
N PRO A 15 18.65 -3.96 21.77
CA PRO A 15 18.40 -5.40 21.63
C PRO A 15 18.94 -5.85 20.28
N GLU A 16 19.65 -6.97 20.26
CA GLU A 16 20.26 -7.52 19.06
C GLU A 16 19.14 -7.78 18.03
N ARG A 17 19.21 -7.09 16.90
CA ARG A 17 18.21 -7.23 15.85
C ARG A 17 18.49 -8.51 15.05
N PHE A 18 17.44 -9.17 14.56
CA PHE A 18 17.58 -10.43 13.81
C PHE A 18 18.26 -10.26 12.44
N ILE A 19 18.36 -9.03 11.93
CA ILE A 19 19.03 -8.66 10.69
C ILE A 19 19.86 -7.39 10.95
N ALA A 20 21.10 -7.36 10.43
CA ALA A 20 21.96 -6.19 10.56
C ALA A 20 21.50 -5.08 9.57
N ARG A 21 21.80 -3.81 9.93
CA ARG A 21 21.42 -2.64 9.11
C ARG A 21 21.87 -2.74 7.64
N ASP A 22 23.13 -3.09 7.43
CA ASP A 22 23.69 -3.14 6.06
C ASP A 22 23.17 -4.35 5.27
N GLU A 23 22.91 -5.47 5.95
CA GLU A 23 22.24 -6.63 5.38
C GLU A 23 20.82 -6.29 4.94
N LEU A 24 20.07 -5.57 5.79
CA LEU A 24 18.70 -5.10 5.48
C LEU A 24 18.72 -4.17 4.27
N LYS A 25 19.64 -3.20 4.20
CA LYS A 25 19.78 -2.32 3.04
C LYS A 25 20.11 -3.11 1.76
N SER A 26 21.04 -4.04 1.85
CA SER A 26 21.38 -4.92 0.72
C SER A 26 20.17 -5.74 0.24
N LEU A 27 19.35 -6.23 1.19
CA LEU A 27 18.13 -6.96 0.86
C LEU A 27 17.11 -6.06 0.15
N ILE A 28 16.88 -4.83 0.63
CA ILE A 28 15.98 -3.88 -0.01
C ILE A 28 16.45 -3.55 -1.43
N GLN A 29 17.73 -3.30 -1.62
CA GLN A 29 18.31 -3.04 -2.95
C GLN A 29 18.13 -4.24 -3.89
N LYS A 30 18.33 -5.46 -3.40
CA LYS A 30 18.11 -6.70 -4.16
C LYS A 30 16.63 -6.84 -4.58
N VAL A 31 15.69 -6.61 -3.67
CA VAL A 31 14.25 -6.66 -3.97
C VAL A 31 13.87 -5.56 -4.97
N THR A 32 14.44 -4.35 -4.83
CA THR A 32 14.23 -3.26 -5.80
C THR A 32 14.79 -3.63 -7.17
N HIS A 33 15.99 -4.20 -7.24
CA HIS A 33 16.54 -4.67 -8.50
C HIS A 33 15.66 -5.73 -9.18
N ASN A 34 15.11 -6.65 -8.41
CA ASN A 34 14.16 -7.63 -8.93
C ASN A 34 12.88 -6.94 -9.43
N LEU A 35 12.29 -6.00 -8.66
CA LEU A 35 11.10 -5.27 -9.05
C LEU A 35 11.24 -4.59 -10.42
N VAL A 36 12.34 -3.87 -10.66
CA VAL A 36 12.52 -3.11 -11.91
C VAL A 36 12.92 -3.98 -13.11
N ASN A 37 13.28 -5.24 -12.87
CA ASN A 37 13.68 -6.19 -13.91
C ASN A 37 12.73 -7.40 -14.05
N ILE A 38 11.65 -7.45 -13.24
CA ILE A 38 10.70 -8.55 -13.34
C ILE A 38 9.96 -8.51 -14.68
N HIS A 39 9.79 -9.68 -15.27
CA HIS A 39 9.02 -9.86 -16.50
C HIS A 39 8.39 -11.25 -16.53
N ASP A 40 7.37 -11.43 -17.34
CA ASP A 40 6.76 -12.74 -17.53
C ASP A 40 7.66 -13.62 -18.41
N LYS A 41 8.02 -14.80 -17.87
CA LYS A 41 8.83 -15.80 -18.57
C LYS A 41 8.01 -16.94 -19.17
N THR A 42 6.72 -17.00 -18.83
CA THR A 42 5.85 -18.13 -19.20
C THR A 42 4.90 -17.80 -20.35
N GLY A 43 4.60 -16.52 -20.56
CA GLY A 43 3.56 -16.05 -21.48
C GLY A 43 2.15 -16.05 -20.87
N GLU A 44 1.98 -16.55 -19.63
CA GLU A 44 0.69 -16.65 -18.95
C GLU A 44 0.16 -15.29 -18.46
N PHE A 45 1.06 -14.34 -18.25
CA PHE A 45 0.74 -13.02 -17.70
C PHE A 45 0.84 -11.92 -18.77
N LEU A 46 0.84 -12.29 -20.04
CA LEU A 46 0.80 -11.36 -21.17
C LEU A 46 -0.65 -11.05 -21.51
N LEU A 47 -1.04 -9.77 -21.39
CA LEU A 47 -2.33 -9.28 -21.84
C LEU A 47 -2.21 -8.84 -23.32
N ARG A 48 -3.02 -9.46 -24.20
CA ARG A 48 -3.11 -9.09 -25.61
C ARG A 48 -4.33 -8.20 -25.81
N LEU A 49 -4.09 -6.98 -26.27
CA LEU A 49 -5.15 -6.03 -26.57
C LEU A 49 -5.66 -6.22 -28.00
N ASP A 50 -6.89 -5.77 -28.27
CA ASP A 50 -7.54 -5.84 -29.60
C ASP A 50 -6.78 -5.06 -30.67
N ASP A 51 -6.02 -4.04 -30.29
CA ASP A 51 -5.16 -3.25 -31.19
C ASP A 51 -3.82 -3.92 -31.51
N GLY A 52 -3.59 -5.14 -31.02
CA GLY A 52 -2.39 -5.95 -31.26
C GLY A 52 -1.23 -5.70 -30.30
N ARG A 53 -1.35 -4.74 -29.37
CA ARG A 53 -0.33 -4.56 -28.32
C ARG A 53 -0.33 -5.75 -27.37
N VAL A 54 0.86 -6.05 -26.84
CA VAL A 54 1.06 -7.06 -25.80
C VAL A 54 1.63 -6.36 -24.58
N ILE A 55 0.92 -6.47 -23.47
CA ILE A 55 1.33 -5.89 -22.18
C ILE A 55 1.80 -7.02 -21.28
N ASP A 56 3.03 -6.93 -20.82
CA ASP A 56 3.52 -7.78 -19.73
C ASP A 56 2.99 -7.25 -18.39
N THR A 57 2.02 -7.94 -17.80
CA THR A 57 1.40 -7.52 -16.52
C THR A 57 2.34 -7.66 -15.33
N LYS A 58 3.48 -8.35 -15.49
CA LYS A 58 4.58 -8.41 -14.52
C LYS A 58 5.64 -7.34 -14.76
N GLY A 59 5.70 -6.76 -15.97
CA GLY A 59 6.78 -5.86 -16.37
C GLY A 59 6.76 -4.52 -15.67
N TRP A 60 7.95 -3.94 -15.43
CA TRP A 60 8.08 -2.62 -14.80
C TRP A 60 7.67 -1.46 -15.74
N ALA A 61 7.59 -1.70 -17.03
CA ALA A 61 7.28 -0.70 -18.05
C ALA A 61 5.78 -0.37 -18.20
N GLY A 62 4.91 -0.88 -17.34
CA GLY A 62 3.48 -0.57 -17.36
C GLY A 62 3.13 0.71 -16.60
N TRP A 63 1.87 1.13 -16.69
CA TRP A 63 1.30 2.21 -15.90
C TRP A 63 0.03 1.70 -15.19
N GLU A 64 0.22 1.13 -14.02
CA GLU A 64 -0.84 0.50 -13.22
C GLU A 64 -0.54 0.66 -11.71
N TRP A 65 -1.46 0.26 -10.86
CA TRP A 65 -1.32 0.33 -9.40
C TRP A 65 -0.06 -0.33 -8.86
N THR A 66 0.35 -1.43 -9.45
CA THR A 66 1.56 -2.16 -9.05
C THR A 66 2.81 -1.28 -9.16
N HIS A 67 2.88 -0.46 -10.23
CA HIS A 67 3.96 0.51 -10.42
C HIS A 67 3.86 1.66 -9.41
N GLY A 68 2.64 2.13 -9.13
CA GLY A 68 2.41 3.18 -8.12
C GLY A 68 2.89 2.77 -6.74
N VAL A 69 2.56 1.55 -6.29
CA VAL A 69 3.01 1.01 -5.01
C VAL A 69 4.54 0.81 -5.01
N GLY A 70 5.10 0.31 -6.12
CA GLY A 70 6.54 0.15 -6.30
C GLY A 70 7.31 1.46 -6.21
N LEU A 71 6.87 2.47 -6.95
CA LEU A 71 7.44 3.82 -6.91
C LEU A 71 7.36 4.41 -5.49
N TYR A 72 6.25 4.21 -4.79
CA TYR A 72 6.08 4.68 -3.43
C TYR A 72 7.03 3.98 -2.45
N GLY A 73 7.22 2.68 -2.58
CA GLY A 73 8.22 1.94 -1.79
C GLY A 73 9.64 2.43 -2.02
N ILE A 74 10.04 2.62 -3.28
CA ILE A 74 11.34 3.15 -3.67
C ILE A 74 11.52 4.59 -3.14
N TRP A 75 10.47 5.42 -3.23
CA TRP A 75 10.45 6.77 -2.67
C TRP A 75 10.69 6.77 -1.15
N GLN A 76 10.00 5.90 -0.41
CA GLN A 76 10.17 5.77 1.04
C GLN A 76 11.61 5.38 1.41
N TYR A 77 12.25 4.50 0.63
CA TYR A 77 13.64 4.11 0.84
C TYR A 77 14.60 5.25 0.50
N TYR A 78 14.37 5.96 -0.61
CA TYR A 78 15.14 7.17 -0.95
C TYR A 78 15.08 8.21 0.17
N CYS A 79 13.90 8.53 0.68
CA CYS A 79 13.73 9.47 1.79
C CYS A 79 14.47 9.04 3.07
N GLN A 80 14.63 7.73 3.30
CA GLN A 80 15.31 7.19 4.47
C GLN A 80 16.84 7.16 4.32
N THR A 81 17.35 7.04 3.10
CA THR A 81 18.77 6.74 2.86
C THR A 81 19.50 7.81 2.07
N GLY A 82 18.79 8.62 1.28
CA GLY A 82 19.41 9.54 0.31
C GLY A 82 20.05 8.82 -0.89
N ASP A 83 19.66 7.57 -1.18
CA ASP A 83 20.23 6.78 -2.29
C ASP A 83 19.75 7.34 -3.64
N ASP A 84 20.64 8.06 -4.31
CA ASP A 84 20.37 8.69 -5.61
C ASP A 84 19.95 7.69 -6.69
N GLY A 85 20.44 6.44 -6.64
CA GLY A 85 20.03 5.39 -7.58
C GLY A 85 18.52 5.09 -7.49
N MET A 86 17.95 5.17 -6.31
CA MET A 86 16.51 5.01 -6.11
C MET A 86 15.70 6.18 -6.69
N ARG A 87 16.21 7.40 -6.51
CA ARG A 87 15.61 8.59 -7.14
C ARG A 87 15.65 8.48 -8.66
N ASP A 88 16.76 8.04 -9.22
CA ASP A 88 16.95 7.94 -10.67
C ASP A 88 16.01 6.89 -11.28
N ILE A 89 15.70 5.79 -10.57
CA ILE A 89 14.67 4.82 -10.97
C ILE A 89 13.30 5.49 -11.08
N ILE A 90 12.92 6.29 -10.08
CA ILE A 90 11.62 7.00 -10.07
C ILE A 90 11.55 7.99 -11.23
N ASP A 91 12.56 8.84 -11.37
CA ASP A 91 12.56 9.90 -12.36
C ASP A 91 12.59 9.34 -13.80
N SER A 92 13.35 8.27 -14.04
CA SER A 92 13.38 7.59 -15.33
C SER A 92 12.03 6.95 -15.67
N TRP A 93 11.38 6.30 -14.69
CA TRP A 93 10.06 5.71 -14.92
C TRP A 93 9.04 6.75 -15.37
N PHE A 94 8.96 7.91 -14.70
CA PHE A 94 8.05 8.99 -15.10
C PHE A 94 8.43 9.58 -16.45
N ALA A 95 9.72 9.79 -16.72
CA ALA A 95 10.17 10.31 -18.00
C ALA A 95 9.75 9.41 -19.19
N ASP A 96 9.94 8.10 -19.04
CA ASP A 96 9.58 7.11 -20.05
C ASP A 96 8.07 7.06 -20.26
N ARG A 97 7.30 6.98 -19.17
CA ARG A 97 5.81 6.91 -19.25
C ARG A 97 5.20 8.17 -19.81
N PHE A 98 5.71 9.34 -19.47
CA PHE A 98 5.24 10.61 -20.07
C PHE A 98 5.63 10.75 -21.54
N ALA A 99 6.76 10.21 -21.97
CA ALA A 99 7.16 10.18 -23.36
C ALA A 99 6.27 9.26 -24.21
N GLU A 100 5.73 8.19 -23.62
CA GLU A 100 4.75 7.29 -24.28
C GLU A 100 3.35 7.92 -24.42
N GLY A 101 3.07 8.97 -23.63
CA GLY A 101 1.80 9.68 -23.64
C GLY A 101 0.85 9.23 -22.54
N ALA A 102 -0.38 9.79 -22.56
CA ALA A 102 -1.38 9.51 -21.54
C ALA A 102 -1.92 8.08 -21.62
N THR A 103 -2.19 7.48 -20.46
CA THR A 103 -2.94 6.23 -20.32
C THR A 103 -4.40 6.50 -19.96
N THR A 104 -5.24 5.45 -19.96
CA THR A 104 -6.63 5.51 -19.51
C THR A 104 -6.69 5.86 -18.04
N LYS A 105 -7.49 6.86 -17.67
CA LYS A 105 -7.72 7.24 -16.28
C LYS A 105 -8.67 6.26 -15.61
N ASN A 106 -8.22 5.63 -14.54
CA ASN A 106 -8.99 4.72 -13.69
C ASN A 106 -8.39 4.66 -12.29
N VAL A 107 -8.99 3.89 -11.37
CA VAL A 107 -8.51 3.75 -9.98
C VAL A 107 -7.02 3.39 -9.94
N ASN A 108 -6.62 2.42 -10.73
CA ASN A 108 -5.27 1.86 -10.70
C ASN A 108 -4.21 2.81 -11.25
N THR A 109 -4.53 3.48 -12.35
CA THR A 109 -3.59 4.37 -13.04
C THR A 109 -3.38 5.71 -12.31
N MET A 110 -4.21 6.04 -11.33
CA MET A 110 -4.01 7.17 -10.42
C MET A 110 -2.90 6.91 -9.38
N SER A 111 -2.61 5.65 -9.05
CA SER A 111 -1.68 5.27 -7.98
C SER A 111 -0.27 5.88 -8.11
N PRO A 112 0.40 5.91 -9.29
CA PRO A 112 1.74 6.52 -9.42
C PRO A 112 1.81 8.00 -9.03
N PHE A 113 0.67 8.71 -9.10
CA PHE A 113 0.63 10.15 -8.80
C PHE A 113 0.91 10.49 -7.34
N LEU A 114 0.80 9.53 -6.43
CA LEU A 114 1.26 9.72 -5.05
C LEU A 114 2.76 10.05 -5.02
N THR A 115 3.56 9.25 -5.69
CA THR A 115 5.02 9.45 -5.75
C THR A 115 5.38 10.67 -6.61
N LEU A 116 4.69 10.89 -7.72
CA LEU A 116 4.90 12.10 -8.53
C LEU A 116 4.66 13.39 -7.73
N ALA A 117 3.62 13.41 -6.89
CA ALA A 117 3.31 14.56 -6.04
C ALA A 117 4.42 14.83 -5.02
N TYR A 118 4.98 13.80 -4.40
CA TYR A 118 6.14 13.95 -3.51
C TYR A 118 7.38 14.44 -4.27
N ARG A 119 7.66 13.87 -5.44
CA ARG A 119 8.80 14.31 -6.27
C ARG A 119 8.62 15.75 -6.77
N TYR A 120 7.39 16.13 -7.14
CA TYR A 120 7.09 17.52 -7.51
C TYR A 120 7.27 18.47 -6.33
N GLU A 121 6.85 18.07 -5.12
CA GLU A 121 7.05 18.88 -3.90
C GLU A 121 8.54 19.20 -3.67
N GLU A 122 9.41 18.24 -3.92
CA GLU A 122 10.87 18.38 -3.78
C GLU A 122 11.50 19.19 -4.92
N THR A 123 11.15 18.90 -6.17
CA THR A 123 11.85 19.42 -7.35
C THR A 123 11.23 20.67 -7.94
N ARG A 124 9.93 20.87 -7.77
CA ARG A 124 9.13 21.90 -8.44
C ARG A 124 9.25 21.87 -9.97
N ASN A 125 9.49 20.69 -10.56
CA ASN A 125 9.59 20.54 -12.00
C ASN A 125 8.27 20.94 -12.68
N PRO A 126 8.24 22.04 -13.45
CA PRO A 126 7.00 22.57 -14.01
C PRO A 126 6.34 21.62 -15.04
N ALA A 127 7.09 20.70 -15.63
CA ALA A 127 6.56 19.73 -16.58
C ALA A 127 5.62 18.71 -15.93
N TRP A 128 5.70 18.52 -14.61
CA TRP A 128 4.89 17.54 -13.88
C TRP A 128 3.56 18.11 -13.36
N LEU A 129 3.46 19.42 -13.22
CA LEU A 129 2.26 20.06 -12.68
C LEU A 129 1.00 19.78 -13.50
N PRO A 130 0.99 19.88 -14.85
CA PRO A 130 -0.20 19.59 -15.63
C PRO A 130 -0.71 18.15 -15.48
N TRP A 131 0.20 17.19 -15.28
CA TRP A 131 -0.16 15.80 -15.00
C TRP A 131 -0.88 15.65 -13.66
N LEU A 132 -0.33 16.24 -12.58
CA LEU A 132 -0.94 16.22 -11.26
C LEU A 132 -2.32 16.88 -11.27
N GLU A 133 -2.46 18.05 -11.90
CA GLU A 133 -3.72 18.77 -12.00
C GLU A 133 -4.76 17.96 -12.78
N SER A 134 -4.40 17.46 -13.97
CA SER A 134 -5.33 16.71 -14.84
C SER A 134 -5.86 15.44 -14.18
N TRP A 135 -5.03 14.71 -13.45
CA TRP A 135 -5.46 13.48 -12.80
C TRP A 135 -6.27 13.74 -11.53
N ALA A 136 -5.91 14.77 -10.77
CA ALA A 136 -6.68 15.17 -9.59
C ALA A 136 -8.06 15.74 -9.98
N GLU A 137 -8.14 16.56 -11.02
CA GLU A 137 -9.42 17.05 -11.58
C GLU A 137 -10.31 15.88 -12.03
N TRP A 138 -9.74 14.90 -12.72
CA TRP A 138 -10.48 13.69 -13.10
C TRP A 138 -11.01 12.95 -11.86
N ALA A 139 -10.16 12.67 -10.87
CA ALA A 139 -10.56 11.95 -9.67
C ALA A 139 -11.64 12.70 -8.88
N MET A 140 -11.60 14.04 -8.89
CA MET A 140 -12.54 14.88 -8.16
C MET A 140 -13.88 15.03 -8.88
N HIS A 141 -13.87 15.23 -10.23
CA HIS A 141 -15.03 15.73 -10.95
C HIS A 141 -15.56 14.82 -12.06
N GLU A 142 -14.73 13.93 -12.61
CA GLU A 142 -15.07 13.11 -13.77
C GLU A 142 -15.19 11.62 -13.44
N MET A 143 -14.48 11.16 -12.42
CA MET A 143 -14.49 9.76 -12.00
C MET A 143 -15.92 9.33 -11.62
N PRO A 144 -16.42 8.19 -12.13
CA PRO A 144 -17.73 7.68 -11.78
C PRO A 144 -17.92 7.55 -10.27
N ARG A 145 -19.13 7.87 -9.82
CA ARG A 145 -19.52 7.77 -8.41
C ARG A 145 -20.62 6.73 -8.23
N THR A 146 -20.57 6.06 -7.08
CA THR A 146 -21.66 5.20 -6.62
C THR A 146 -22.79 6.03 -6.03
N GLU A 147 -23.90 5.38 -5.67
CA GLU A 147 -24.87 5.95 -4.75
C GLU A 147 -24.13 6.51 -3.51
N HIS A 148 -24.58 7.62 -2.97
CA HIS A 148 -23.91 8.37 -1.89
C HIS A 148 -22.51 8.95 -2.23
N GLY A 149 -22.10 8.99 -3.50
CA GLY A 149 -20.90 9.68 -3.94
C GLY A 149 -19.58 8.95 -3.68
N GLY A 150 -19.61 7.67 -3.37
CA GLY A 150 -18.40 6.84 -3.27
C GLY A 150 -17.65 6.77 -4.59
N MET A 151 -16.32 6.76 -4.57
CA MET A 151 -15.51 6.55 -5.78
C MET A 151 -15.74 5.12 -6.28
N GLN A 152 -16.34 5.01 -7.47
CA GLN A 152 -16.60 3.72 -8.10
C GLN A 152 -15.29 3.07 -8.53
N HIS A 153 -15.13 1.78 -8.24
CA HIS A 153 -13.88 1.06 -8.54
C HIS A 153 -13.76 0.71 -10.02
N ILE A 154 -13.67 1.75 -10.87
CA ILE A 154 -13.45 1.60 -12.31
C ILE A 154 -11.99 1.19 -12.59
N THR A 155 -11.82 0.16 -13.43
CA THR A 155 -10.51 -0.32 -13.90
C THR A 155 -10.42 -0.23 -15.42
N LEU A 156 -9.29 -0.64 -16.00
CA LEU A 156 -9.13 -0.71 -17.47
C LEU A 156 -10.12 -1.70 -18.10
N ALA A 157 -10.37 -2.83 -17.42
CA ALA A 157 -11.16 -3.92 -17.95
C ALA A 157 -12.66 -3.82 -17.61
N GLU A 158 -12.99 -3.23 -16.45
CA GLU A 158 -14.33 -3.30 -15.89
C GLU A 158 -14.79 -1.95 -15.32
N GLU A 159 -16.05 -1.61 -15.59
CA GLU A 159 -16.67 -0.41 -15.05
C GLU A 159 -17.00 -0.56 -13.56
N ASN A 160 -17.32 -1.76 -13.11
CA ASN A 160 -17.71 -2.08 -11.72
C ASN A 160 -18.79 -1.11 -11.19
N ALA A 161 -19.88 -0.96 -11.96
CA ALA A 161 -20.95 -0.02 -11.64
C ALA A 161 -21.47 -0.21 -10.21
N GLN A 162 -21.63 0.90 -9.47
CA GLN A 162 -22.11 0.94 -8.09
C GLN A 162 -21.23 0.17 -7.07
N GLN A 163 -19.97 -0.15 -7.40
CA GLN A 163 -19.07 -0.89 -6.51
C GLN A 163 -18.00 0.01 -5.88
N MET A 164 -17.82 -0.13 -4.58
CA MET A 164 -16.70 0.40 -3.81
C MET A 164 -15.82 -0.76 -3.33
N TRP A 165 -14.52 -0.69 -3.59
CA TRP A 165 -13.55 -1.67 -3.12
C TRP A 165 -12.52 -1.00 -2.19
N ASP A 166 -11.97 -1.76 -1.27
CA ASP A 166 -10.99 -1.27 -0.30
C ASP A 166 -9.70 -0.73 -0.95
N ASP A 167 -9.29 -1.27 -2.09
CA ASP A 167 -8.13 -0.81 -2.89
C ASP A 167 -8.20 0.68 -3.26
N THR A 168 -9.40 1.23 -3.48
CA THR A 168 -9.59 2.60 -3.98
C THR A 168 -8.98 3.65 -3.05
N LEU A 169 -8.98 3.39 -1.73
CA LEU A 169 -8.39 4.30 -0.75
C LEU A 169 -6.88 4.46 -0.95
N MET A 170 -6.18 3.37 -1.24
CA MET A 170 -4.73 3.41 -1.50
C MET A 170 -4.42 3.94 -2.90
N MET A 171 -5.17 3.49 -3.91
CA MET A 171 -4.80 3.73 -5.31
C MET A 171 -5.20 5.12 -5.80
N THR A 172 -6.30 5.70 -5.29
CA THR A 172 -6.84 6.98 -5.77
C THR A 172 -6.99 8.03 -4.67
N VAL A 173 -7.53 7.65 -3.52
CA VAL A 173 -7.89 8.63 -2.48
C VAL A 173 -6.65 9.23 -1.81
N LEU A 174 -5.66 8.42 -1.48
CA LEU A 174 -4.40 8.92 -0.90
C LEU A 174 -3.62 9.83 -1.87
N PRO A 175 -3.43 9.49 -3.17
CA PRO A 175 -2.88 10.41 -4.16
C PRO A 175 -3.64 11.72 -4.26
N LEU A 176 -4.99 11.69 -4.30
CA LEU A 176 -5.82 12.90 -4.35
C LEU A 176 -5.58 13.80 -3.14
N ALA A 177 -5.54 13.23 -1.93
CA ALA A 177 -5.24 13.96 -0.70
C ALA A 177 -3.86 14.62 -0.74
N LYS A 178 -2.84 13.88 -1.23
CA LYS A 178 -1.47 14.42 -1.36
C LYS A 178 -1.42 15.59 -2.34
N ILE A 179 -2.08 15.48 -3.50
CA ILE A 179 -2.15 16.55 -4.48
C ILE A 179 -2.92 17.74 -3.90
N GLY A 180 -4.02 17.50 -3.19
CA GLY A 180 -4.79 18.54 -2.51
C GLY A 180 -3.95 19.36 -1.52
N LYS A 181 -3.15 18.70 -0.70
CA LYS A 181 -2.19 19.37 0.21
C LYS A 181 -1.13 20.15 -0.56
N LEU A 182 -0.58 19.56 -1.61
CA LEU A 182 0.49 20.13 -2.41
C LEU A 182 0.08 21.39 -3.17
N LEU A 183 -1.14 21.38 -3.74
CA LEU A 183 -1.68 22.47 -4.57
C LEU A 183 -2.57 23.44 -3.79
N ASN A 184 -2.66 23.29 -2.46
CA ASN A 184 -3.51 24.09 -1.59
C ASN A 184 -5.00 24.07 -2.02
N LYS A 185 -5.50 22.87 -2.33
CA LYS A 185 -6.89 22.58 -2.67
C LYS A 185 -7.55 21.79 -1.52
N PRO A 186 -8.05 22.46 -0.47
CA PRO A 186 -8.61 21.79 0.70
C PRO A 186 -9.83 20.92 0.35
N GLU A 187 -10.57 21.24 -0.69
CA GLU A 187 -11.71 20.45 -1.18
C GLU A 187 -11.31 19.01 -1.59
N TYR A 188 -10.08 18.80 -2.08
CA TYR A 188 -9.59 17.46 -2.41
C TYR A 188 -9.27 16.65 -1.15
N VAL A 189 -8.80 17.31 -0.10
CA VAL A 189 -8.58 16.69 1.21
C VAL A 189 -9.90 16.35 1.89
N GLU A 190 -10.88 17.24 1.82
CA GLU A 190 -12.25 17.03 2.33
C GLU A 190 -12.92 15.83 1.62
N GLU A 191 -12.79 15.75 0.29
CA GLU A 191 -13.27 14.61 -0.48
C GLU A 191 -12.58 13.31 -0.04
N ALA A 192 -11.28 13.33 0.15
CA ALA A 192 -10.55 12.16 0.66
C ALA A 192 -11.06 11.73 2.04
N VAL A 193 -11.29 12.66 2.96
CA VAL A 193 -11.90 12.37 4.27
C VAL A 193 -13.26 11.70 4.09
N TYR A 194 -14.11 12.25 3.22
CA TYR A 194 -15.42 11.68 2.95
C TYR A 194 -15.33 10.23 2.44
N GLN A 195 -14.42 9.98 1.50
CA GLN A 195 -14.21 8.63 0.98
C GLN A 195 -13.75 7.65 2.07
N PHE A 196 -12.84 8.05 2.96
CA PHE A 196 -12.48 7.21 4.11
C PHE A 196 -13.69 6.87 4.99
N LEU A 197 -14.50 7.86 5.34
CA LEU A 197 -15.68 7.64 6.18
C LEU A 197 -16.71 6.73 5.52
N LEU A 198 -16.93 6.91 4.21
CA LEU A 198 -17.88 6.10 3.44
C LEU A 198 -17.40 4.65 3.29
N HIS A 199 -16.09 4.43 3.08
CA HIS A 199 -15.51 3.09 3.04
C HIS A 199 -15.61 2.41 4.42
N VAL A 200 -15.32 3.11 5.51
CA VAL A 200 -15.51 2.56 6.87
C VAL A 200 -16.97 2.14 7.07
N GLN A 201 -17.93 2.98 6.67
CA GLN A 201 -19.34 2.69 6.84
C GLN A 201 -19.80 1.41 6.15
N ASN A 202 -19.28 1.14 4.93
CA ASN A 202 -19.79 0.07 4.07
C ASN A 202 -18.93 -1.20 4.10
N LEU A 203 -17.62 -1.07 4.37
CA LEU A 203 -16.70 -2.20 4.24
C LEU A 203 -16.21 -2.74 5.59
N MET A 204 -16.20 -1.92 6.67
CA MET A 204 -15.69 -2.39 7.96
C MET A 204 -16.68 -3.36 8.61
N ASP A 205 -16.20 -4.56 8.92
CA ASP A 205 -16.91 -5.48 9.79
C ASP A 205 -16.73 -5.06 11.26
N ARG A 206 -17.80 -4.59 11.87
CA ARG A 206 -17.77 -4.05 13.24
C ARG A 206 -17.65 -5.13 14.30
N GLU A 207 -17.94 -6.40 13.98
CA GLU A 207 -17.83 -7.50 14.92
C GLU A 207 -16.38 -7.92 15.10
N THR A 208 -15.61 -7.95 14.01
CA THR A 208 -14.22 -8.41 14.02
C THR A 208 -13.20 -7.27 14.00
N GLY A 209 -13.53 -6.12 13.41
CA GLY A 209 -12.58 -5.05 13.10
C GLY A 209 -11.86 -5.21 11.77
N LEU A 210 -12.02 -6.35 11.09
CA LEU A 210 -11.51 -6.58 9.74
C LEU A 210 -12.41 -5.90 8.70
N TRP A 211 -12.02 -5.99 7.42
CA TRP A 211 -12.73 -5.34 6.33
C TRP A 211 -13.12 -6.33 5.25
N PHE A 212 -14.33 -6.15 4.71
CA PHE A 212 -14.76 -6.83 3.49
C PHE A 212 -14.08 -6.19 2.28
N HIS A 213 -13.79 -6.98 1.26
CA HIS A 213 -13.13 -6.53 0.03
C HIS A 213 -13.89 -5.40 -0.67
N GLY A 214 -15.23 -5.45 -0.69
CA GLY A 214 -16.02 -4.44 -1.34
C GLY A 214 -17.47 -4.36 -0.89
N TRP A 215 -18.15 -3.36 -1.41
CA TRP A 215 -19.57 -3.10 -1.27
C TRP A 215 -20.20 -2.84 -2.63
N ASN A 216 -21.36 -3.38 -2.89
CA ASN A 216 -22.18 -3.09 -4.06
C ASN A 216 -23.51 -2.45 -3.62
N TYR A 217 -23.78 -1.24 -4.11
CA TYR A 217 -25.04 -0.56 -3.86
C TYR A 217 -26.20 -1.20 -4.62
N ASP A 218 -25.95 -1.85 -5.77
CA ASP A 218 -26.94 -2.70 -6.42
C ASP A 218 -27.13 -3.98 -5.58
N GLY A 219 -28.22 -4.04 -4.83
CA GLY A 219 -28.53 -5.14 -3.93
C GLY A 219 -28.02 -4.98 -2.49
N ASN A 220 -27.23 -3.96 -2.18
CA ASN A 220 -26.74 -3.64 -0.83
C ASN A 220 -26.05 -4.81 -0.13
N HIS A 221 -24.92 -5.25 -0.64
CA HIS A 221 -24.19 -6.40 -0.10
C HIS A 221 -22.66 -6.27 -0.23
N ASN A 222 -21.94 -7.02 0.59
CA ASN A 222 -20.47 -7.14 0.54
C ASN A 222 -20.01 -8.36 -0.29
N PHE A 223 -20.66 -8.67 -1.40
CA PHE A 223 -20.33 -9.81 -2.28
C PHE A 223 -20.22 -11.13 -1.49
N ALA A 224 -19.03 -11.77 -1.53
CA ALA A 224 -18.73 -12.99 -0.79
C ALA A 224 -18.53 -12.79 0.71
N HIS A 225 -18.63 -11.58 1.24
CA HIS A 225 -18.20 -11.22 2.61
C HIS A 225 -16.75 -11.63 2.89
N ALA A 226 -15.89 -11.59 1.88
CA ALA A 226 -14.50 -11.99 2.00
C ALA A 226 -13.68 -10.95 2.80
N ARG A 227 -13.10 -11.39 3.91
CA ARG A 227 -12.09 -10.63 4.65
C ARG A 227 -10.72 -10.90 4.03
N TRP A 228 -10.60 -10.45 2.80
CA TRP A 228 -9.43 -10.69 1.97
C TRP A 228 -8.20 -9.94 2.50
N ALA A 229 -7.08 -10.66 2.69
CA ALA A 229 -5.92 -10.15 3.39
C ALA A 229 -5.26 -8.96 2.67
N ARG A 230 -5.02 -9.05 1.33
CA ARG A 230 -4.36 -7.94 0.63
C ARG A 230 -5.23 -6.69 0.61
N GLY A 231 -6.55 -6.81 0.47
CA GLY A 231 -7.47 -5.69 0.63
C GLY A 231 -7.36 -5.06 2.01
N ASN A 232 -7.45 -5.85 3.06
CA ASN A 232 -7.23 -5.38 4.44
C ASN A 232 -5.85 -4.72 4.61
N SER A 233 -4.82 -5.20 3.93
CA SER A 233 -3.48 -4.61 4.02
C SER A 233 -3.41 -3.20 3.45
N TRP A 234 -4.21 -2.89 2.41
CA TRP A 234 -4.31 -1.52 1.89
C TRP A 234 -4.79 -0.54 2.96
N LEU A 235 -5.79 -0.93 3.76
CA LEU A 235 -6.29 -0.10 4.87
C LEU A 235 -5.23 0.11 5.95
N THR A 236 -4.52 -0.97 6.29
CA THR A 236 -3.44 -0.90 7.28
C THR A 236 -2.30 0.01 6.82
N ILE A 237 -2.03 0.08 5.51
CA ILE A 237 -1.06 1.01 4.90
C ILE A 237 -1.63 2.44 4.88
N VAL A 238 -2.81 2.62 4.28
CA VAL A 238 -3.29 3.93 3.88
C VAL A 238 -3.77 4.78 5.05
N ILE A 239 -4.34 4.19 6.10
CA ILE A 239 -4.84 4.95 7.25
C ILE A 239 -3.71 5.70 7.97
N PRO A 240 -2.60 5.06 8.38
CA PRO A 240 -1.49 5.81 9.00
C PRO A 240 -0.78 6.76 8.02
N ASP A 241 -0.72 6.43 6.72
CA ASP A 241 -0.18 7.33 5.70
C ASP A 241 -1.04 8.58 5.54
N PHE A 242 -2.35 8.42 5.47
CA PHE A 242 -3.29 9.53 5.39
C PHE A 242 -3.26 10.42 6.65
N LEU A 243 -3.28 9.81 7.84
CA LEU A 243 -3.21 10.55 9.10
C LEU A 243 -1.92 11.38 9.22
N GLU A 244 -0.78 10.84 8.77
CA GLU A 244 0.47 11.59 8.72
C GLU A 244 0.43 12.70 7.68
N LEU A 245 -0.12 12.43 6.48
CA LEU A 245 -0.22 13.39 5.38
C LEU A 245 -1.07 14.61 5.74
N VAL A 246 -2.26 14.38 6.29
CA VAL A 246 -3.20 15.47 6.58
C VAL A 246 -2.85 16.24 7.86
N ASP A 247 -2.09 15.60 8.75
CA ASP A 247 -1.57 16.18 10.00
C ASP A 247 -2.64 16.91 10.84
N LEU A 248 -3.78 16.24 11.02
CA LEU A 248 -4.88 16.76 11.81
C LEU A 248 -4.52 16.80 13.31
N PRO A 249 -4.97 17.79 14.07
CA PRO A 249 -4.77 17.86 15.51
C PRO A 249 -5.28 16.59 16.25
N GLU A 250 -4.67 16.24 17.37
CA GLU A 250 -5.03 15.02 18.13
C GLU A 250 -6.50 14.96 18.55
N ASN A 251 -7.11 16.12 18.85
CA ASN A 251 -8.51 16.22 19.22
C ASN A 251 -9.48 16.26 18.04
N ASN A 252 -8.97 16.25 16.79
CA ASN A 252 -9.81 16.24 15.59
C ASN A 252 -10.65 14.96 15.53
N ALA A 253 -11.94 15.08 15.22
CA ALA A 253 -12.89 13.97 15.21
C ALA A 253 -12.52 12.88 14.18
N VAL A 254 -12.09 13.29 12.97
CA VAL A 254 -11.67 12.35 11.91
C VAL A 254 -10.43 11.59 12.33
N ARG A 255 -9.38 12.29 12.84
CA ARG A 255 -8.16 11.63 13.34
C ARG A 255 -8.48 10.61 14.42
N ARG A 256 -9.27 10.98 15.41
CA ARG A 256 -9.69 10.08 16.50
C ARG A 256 -10.45 8.87 15.98
N TYR A 257 -11.38 9.10 15.05
CA TYR A 257 -12.19 8.03 14.48
C TYR A 257 -11.35 7.04 13.66
N LEU A 258 -10.53 7.54 12.72
CA LEU A 258 -9.67 6.68 11.91
C LEU A 258 -8.60 5.95 12.75
N THR A 259 -8.12 6.58 13.82
CA THR A 259 -7.22 5.91 14.78
C THR A 259 -7.93 4.76 15.51
N GLN A 260 -9.19 4.90 15.89
CA GLN A 260 -9.98 3.82 16.50
C GLN A 260 -10.22 2.67 15.51
N VAL A 261 -10.56 2.99 14.25
CA VAL A 261 -10.72 2.02 13.17
C VAL A 261 -9.44 1.22 12.95
N LEU A 262 -8.30 1.90 12.86
CA LEU A 262 -6.99 1.25 12.72
C LEU A 262 -6.63 0.37 13.92
N ASN A 263 -6.91 0.81 15.14
CA ASN A 263 -6.69 0.01 16.35
C ASN A 263 -7.52 -1.27 16.34
N ALA A 264 -8.80 -1.19 15.95
CA ALA A 264 -9.67 -2.36 15.86
C ALA A 264 -9.14 -3.37 14.82
N GLN A 265 -8.70 -2.88 13.65
CA GLN A 265 -8.14 -3.73 12.62
C GLN A 265 -6.82 -4.40 13.07
N ILE A 266 -5.89 -3.63 13.65
CA ILE A 266 -4.60 -4.18 14.09
C ILE A 266 -4.78 -5.19 15.24
N ALA A 267 -5.72 -4.95 16.15
CA ALA A 267 -6.04 -5.92 17.21
C ALA A 267 -6.58 -7.23 16.62
N ALA A 268 -7.47 -7.16 15.62
CA ALA A 268 -7.97 -8.34 14.92
C ALA A 268 -6.85 -9.07 14.17
N LEU A 269 -6.00 -8.33 13.44
CA LEU A 269 -4.85 -8.90 12.73
C LEU A 269 -3.91 -9.65 13.67
N ALA A 270 -3.66 -9.12 14.86
CA ALA A 270 -2.82 -9.79 15.86
C ALA A 270 -3.38 -11.17 16.27
N THR A 271 -4.70 -11.35 16.26
CA THR A 271 -5.33 -12.64 16.59
C THR A 271 -5.36 -13.64 15.42
N CYS A 272 -5.26 -13.15 14.18
CA CYS A 272 -5.29 -13.96 12.96
C CYS A 272 -3.91 -14.33 12.42
N GLN A 273 -2.83 -13.84 13.04
CA GLN A 273 -1.48 -14.09 12.55
C GLN A 273 -1.04 -15.54 12.75
N ASP A 274 -0.66 -16.21 11.68
CA ASP A 274 -0.10 -17.55 11.71
C ASP A 274 1.25 -17.61 12.44
N ASP A 275 1.64 -18.79 12.91
CA ASP A 275 2.91 -19.02 13.61
C ASP A 275 4.14 -18.73 12.75
N SER A 276 4.04 -18.84 11.44
CA SER A 276 5.08 -18.43 10.48
C SER A 276 5.34 -16.93 10.45
N GLY A 277 4.43 -16.13 10.99
CA GLY A 277 4.42 -14.67 10.91
C GLY A 277 3.62 -14.12 9.75
N LEU A 278 3.17 -14.95 8.82
CA LEU A 278 2.32 -14.55 7.69
C LEU A 278 0.84 -14.51 8.12
N TRP A 279 -0.01 -14.03 7.19
CA TRP A 279 -1.46 -14.13 7.28
C TRP A 279 -2.02 -14.94 6.12
N HIS A 280 -3.12 -15.61 6.38
CA HIS A 280 -3.89 -16.32 5.36
C HIS A 280 -4.58 -15.35 4.39
N THR A 281 -4.80 -15.74 3.14
CA THR A 281 -5.45 -14.89 2.13
C THR A 281 -6.88 -14.50 2.52
N LEU A 282 -7.59 -15.36 3.26
CA LEU A 282 -8.81 -15.05 3.99
C LEU A 282 -8.48 -15.01 5.48
N LEU A 283 -8.57 -13.85 6.10
CA LEU A 283 -8.04 -13.59 7.45
C LEU A 283 -8.73 -14.42 8.55
N ASP A 284 -9.96 -14.84 8.32
CA ASP A 284 -10.78 -15.65 9.19
C ASP A 284 -10.87 -17.13 8.78
N ASP A 285 -10.03 -17.56 7.84
CA ASP A 285 -9.98 -18.92 7.33
C ASP A 285 -8.55 -19.49 7.37
N PRO A 286 -8.19 -20.23 8.42
CA PRO A 286 -6.86 -20.79 8.60
C PRO A 286 -6.55 -21.94 7.62
N ASP A 287 -7.53 -22.44 6.87
CA ASP A 287 -7.33 -23.46 5.84
C ASP A 287 -6.97 -22.84 4.47
N SER A 288 -7.13 -21.52 4.31
CA SER A 288 -6.69 -20.82 3.10
C SER A 288 -5.15 -20.67 3.09
N TYR A 289 -4.56 -20.41 1.91
CA TYR A 289 -3.09 -20.31 1.81
C TYR A 289 -2.55 -19.05 2.51
N LEU A 290 -1.29 -19.14 2.98
CA LEU A 290 -0.53 -18.00 3.52
C LEU A 290 -0.09 -17.07 2.39
N GLU A 291 -0.23 -15.75 2.59
CA GLU A 291 -0.04 -14.75 1.56
C GLU A 291 0.97 -13.67 1.98
N ALA A 292 2.06 -13.55 1.24
CA ALA A 292 3.20 -12.74 1.64
C ALA A 292 3.03 -11.25 1.32
N SER A 293 2.33 -10.87 0.23
CA SER A 293 2.17 -9.46 -0.11
C SER A 293 1.30 -8.73 0.92
N ALA A 294 0.18 -9.32 1.33
CA ALA A 294 -0.64 -8.79 2.41
C ALA A 294 0.15 -8.69 3.72
N THR A 295 0.92 -9.74 4.04
CA THR A 295 1.79 -9.76 5.23
C THR A 295 2.77 -8.57 5.23
N ALA A 296 3.39 -8.27 4.09
CA ALA A 296 4.28 -7.12 3.96
C ALA A 296 3.53 -5.79 4.18
N GLY A 297 2.32 -5.66 3.63
CA GLY A 297 1.47 -4.49 3.84
C GLY A 297 1.07 -4.29 5.30
N PHE A 298 0.66 -5.36 5.99
CA PHE A 298 0.37 -5.33 7.43
C PHE A 298 1.60 -4.92 8.25
N ALA A 299 2.75 -5.54 7.97
CA ALA A 299 3.99 -5.21 8.68
C ALA A 299 4.36 -3.74 8.53
N TYR A 300 4.27 -3.17 7.32
CA TYR A 300 4.50 -1.74 7.09
C TYR A 300 3.55 -0.87 7.93
N GLY A 301 2.25 -1.09 7.79
CA GLY A 301 1.26 -0.22 8.43
C GLY A 301 1.28 -0.32 9.94
N ILE A 302 1.46 -1.53 10.51
CA ILE A 302 1.58 -1.72 11.96
C ILE A 302 2.84 -1.03 12.49
N LEU A 303 4.01 -1.20 11.86
CA LEU A 303 5.24 -0.53 12.29
C LEU A 303 5.11 0.99 12.25
N LYS A 304 4.52 1.52 11.17
CA LYS A 304 4.26 2.95 11.04
C LYS A 304 3.29 3.46 12.09
N ALA A 305 2.19 2.74 12.32
CA ALA A 305 1.20 3.09 13.34
C ALA A 305 1.81 3.12 14.75
N VAL A 306 2.65 2.13 15.09
CA VAL A 306 3.41 2.11 16.36
C VAL A 306 4.39 3.28 16.43
N ARG A 307 5.17 3.53 15.38
CA ARG A 307 6.15 4.63 15.35
C ARG A 307 5.51 6.00 15.48
N LYS A 308 4.32 6.17 14.91
CA LYS A 308 3.53 7.41 14.98
C LYS A 308 2.65 7.50 16.24
N CYS A 309 2.73 6.51 17.13
CA CYS A 309 1.92 6.43 18.36
C CYS A 309 0.39 6.44 18.08
N TYR A 310 -0.05 5.90 16.95
CA TYR A 310 -1.47 5.71 16.66
C TYR A 310 -2.03 4.45 17.33
N VAL A 311 -1.18 3.46 17.57
CA VAL A 311 -1.51 2.20 18.27
C VAL A 311 -0.48 1.89 19.34
N ALA A 312 -0.82 0.96 20.23
CA ALA A 312 0.04 0.57 21.35
C ALA A 312 1.35 -0.06 20.87
N ALA A 313 2.42 0.16 21.64
CA ALA A 313 3.78 -0.24 21.26
C ALA A 313 3.97 -1.76 21.14
N GLU A 314 3.18 -2.56 21.88
CA GLU A 314 3.22 -4.02 21.88
C GLU A 314 2.92 -4.64 20.49
N TYR A 315 2.17 -3.95 19.64
CA TYR A 315 1.93 -4.43 18.26
C TYR A 315 3.19 -4.44 17.39
N ALA A 316 4.29 -3.84 17.84
CA ALA A 316 5.58 -3.97 17.18
C ALA A 316 6.03 -5.43 17.05
N ASP A 317 5.74 -6.27 18.05
CA ASP A 317 6.12 -7.69 18.05
C ASP A 317 5.39 -8.47 16.94
N VAL A 318 4.12 -8.14 16.69
CA VAL A 318 3.32 -8.69 15.58
C VAL A 318 3.97 -8.37 14.24
N ALA A 319 4.35 -7.12 14.04
CA ALA A 319 5.01 -6.69 12.81
C ALA A 319 6.42 -7.26 12.66
N GLU A 320 7.21 -7.37 13.74
CA GLU A 320 8.54 -7.99 13.69
C GLU A 320 8.46 -9.49 13.35
N LYS A 321 7.47 -10.20 13.88
CA LYS A 321 7.19 -11.59 13.50
C LYS A 321 6.88 -11.69 12.01
N ALA A 322 6.06 -10.78 11.47
CA ALA A 322 5.77 -10.70 10.05
C ALA A 322 7.01 -10.41 9.20
N ILE A 323 7.85 -9.45 9.58
CA ILE A 323 9.10 -9.13 8.86
C ILE A 323 10.02 -10.35 8.78
N ARG A 324 10.15 -11.14 9.86
CA ARG A 324 10.91 -12.40 9.84
C ARG A 324 10.33 -13.40 8.84
N GLY A 325 9.00 -13.48 8.74
CA GLY A 325 8.32 -14.29 7.73
C GLY A 325 8.58 -13.80 6.32
N ILE A 326 8.52 -12.48 6.08
CA ILE A 326 8.81 -11.86 4.79
C ILE A 326 10.26 -12.13 4.36
N VAL A 327 11.25 -11.89 5.22
CA VAL A 327 12.66 -12.12 4.90
C VAL A 327 12.92 -13.57 4.49
N LYS A 328 12.26 -14.54 5.14
CA LYS A 328 12.34 -15.96 4.78
C LYS A 328 11.70 -16.29 3.42
N ASN A 329 10.73 -15.48 2.99
CA ASN A 329 10.03 -15.65 1.72
C ASN A 329 10.62 -14.83 0.57
N ILE A 330 11.75 -14.14 0.78
CA ILE A 330 12.49 -13.49 -0.31
C ILE A 330 13.51 -14.46 -0.85
N SER A 331 13.44 -14.75 -2.16
CA SER A 331 14.38 -15.61 -2.85
C SER A 331 15.79 -15.00 -2.92
N PRO A 332 16.82 -15.80 -3.25
CA PRO A 332 18.17 -15.26 -3.49
C PRO A 332 18.22 -14.18 -4.57
N GLU A 333 17.29 -14.20 -5.53
CA GLU A 333 17.16 -13.22 -6.62
C GLU A 333 16.37 -11.96 -6.22
N GLY A 334 15.76 -11.93 -5.04
CA GLY A 334 14.99 -10.80 -4.55
C GLY A 334 13.48 -10.86 -4.87
N GLU A 335 12.96 -12.01 -5.26
CA GLU A 335 11.52 -12.21 -5.45
C GLU A 335 10.83 -12.44 -4.10
N LEU A 336 9.69 -11.79 -3.88
CA LEU A 336 8.81 -12.18 -2.79
C LEU A 336 7.96 -13.38 -3.23
N LEU A 337 8.22 -14.52 -2.65
CA LEU A 337 7.46 -15.76 -2.87
C LEU A 337 6.11 -15.68 -2.13
N GLN A 338 5.20 -16.64 -2.42
CA GLN A 338 3.85 -16.72 -1.82
C GLN A 338 3.02 -15.44 -2.00
N THR A 339 3.17 -14.77 -3.13
CA THR A 339 2.34 -13.64 -3.53
C THR A 339 1.19 -14.15 -4.39
N SER A 340 -0.06 -13.83 -4.05
CA SER A 340 -1.21 -14.18 -4.87
C SER A 340 -1.32 -13.28 -6.10
N PHE A 341 -1.76 -13.85 -7.23
CA PHE A 341 -2.02 -13.11 -8.46
C PHE A 341 -3.06 -12.00 -8.26
N GLY A 342 -3.13 -11.05 -9.20
CA GLY A 342 -4.11 -9.94 -9.20
C GLY A 342 -5.54 -10.45 -8.98
N THR A 343 -6.21 -9.85 -8.01
CA THR A 343 -7.47 -10.38 -7.48
C THR A 343 -8.61 -9.44 -7.82
N GLY A 344 -9.55 -9.94 -8.62
CA GLY A 344 -10.84 -9.28 -8.82
C GLY A 344 -11.81 -9.54 -7.68
N MET A 345 -13.06 -9.06 -7.84
CA MET A 345 -14.11 -9.28 -6.86
C MET A 345 -14.71 -10.67 -7.01
N GLY A 346 -14.54 -11.51 -5.99
CA GLY A 346 -15.13 -12.85 -5.95
C GLY A 346 -16.60 -12.85 -5.52
N SER A 347 -17.39 -13.74 -6.11
CA SER A 347 -18.79 -13.97 -5.73
C SER A 347 -18.92 -14.93 -4.54
N ASP A 348 -17.89 -15.70 -4.23
CA ASP A 348 -17.81 -16.64 -3.12
C ASP A 348 -16.38 -16.72 -2.55
N LEU A 349 -16.22 -17.38 -1.40
CA LEU A 349 -14.93 -17.51 -0.74
C LEU A 349 -13.97 -18.47 -1.46
N GLU A 350 -14.48 -19.41 -2.22
CA GLU A 350 -13.67 -20.37 -2.97
C GLU A 350 -12.87 -19.68 -4.07
N PHE A 351 -13.42 -18.64 -4.69
CA PHE A 351 -12.69 -17.79 -5.64
C PHE A 351 -11.35 -17.31 -5.04
N TYR A 352 -11.36 -16.84 -3.80
CA TYR A 352 -10.14 -16.33 -3.14
C TYR A 352 -9.16 -17.44 -2.78
N ARG A 353 -9.64 -18.64 -2.43
CA ARG A 353 -8.78 -19.80 -2.12
C ARG A 353 -8.06 -20.34 -3.34
N GLN A 354 -8.61 -20.14 -4.53
CA GLN A 354 -8.07 -20.67 -5.80
C GLN A 354 -7.18 -19.71 -6.56
N ILE A 355 -6.96 -18.48 -6.07
CA ILE A 355 -6.06 -17.54 -6.74
C ILE A 355 -4.63 -18.10 -6.72
N PRO A 356 -3.97 -18.22 -7.89
CA PRO A 356 -2.65 -18.82 -7.96
C PRO A 356 -1.58 -17.98 -7.27
N LEU A 357 -0.62 -18.64 -6.64
CA LEU A 357 0.57 -18.00 -6.08
C LEU A 357 1.64 -17.89 -7.17
N THR A 358 2.13 -16.68 -7.38
CA THR A 358 3.21 -16.39 -8.33
C THR A 358 3.95 -15.12 -7.91
N SER A 359 5.19 -14.95 -8.36
CA SER A 359 5.91 -13.70 -8.11
C SER A 359 5.28 -12.57 -8.94
N MET A 360 4.89 -11.49 -8.27
CA MET A 360 4.27 -10.31 -8.87
C MET A 360 4.96 -9.03 -8.39
N PRO A 361 5.05 -7.98 -9.23
CA PRO A 361 5.80 -6.77 -8.89
C PRO A 361 5.28 -6.08 -7.60
N TYR A 362 4.00 -6.15 -7.32
CA TYR A 362 3.46 -5.59 -6.07
C TYR A 362 3.92 -6.36 -4.82
N GLY A 363 4.29 -7.63 -4.94
CA GLY A 363 4.91 -8.36 -3.83
C GLY A 363 6.24 -7.71 -3.43
N GLN A 364 7.13 -7.48 -4.40
CA GLN A 364 8.39 -6.78 -4.18
C GLN A 364 8.17 -5.36 -3.69
N ALA A 365 7.19 -4.64 -4.26
CA ALA A 365 6.83 -3.28 -3.83
C ALA A 365 6.45 -3.21 -2.35
N MET A 366 5.59 -4.10 -1.90
CA MET A 366 5.15 -4.17 -0.50
C MET A 366 6.26 -4.64 0.44
N ALA A 367 7.14 -5.56 -0.02
CA ALA A 367 8.33 -5.93 0.71
C ALA A 367 9.29 -4.74 0.90
N ILE A 368 9.53 -3.92 -0.13
CA ILE A 368 10.33 -2.70 -0.02
C ILE A 368 9.73 -1.75 1.02
N LEU A 369 8.42 -1.53 1.00
CA LEU A 369 7.73 -0.68 1.98
C LEU A 369 7.97 -1.17 3.40
N CYS A 370 7.70 -2.44 3.71
CA CYS A 370 7.80 -2.95 5.07
C CYS A 370 9.25 -3.02 5.59
N LEU A 371 10.20 -3.43 4.74
CA LEU A 371 11.62 -3.48 5.10
C LEU A 371 12.18 -2.06 5.32
N THR A 372 11.73 -1.08 4.53
CA THR A 372 12.11 0.33 4.71
C THR A 372 11.55 0.90 6.01
N GLU A 373 10.30 0.58 6.35
CA GLU A 373 9.73 1.05 7.61
C GLU A 373 10.41 0.39 8.82
N TYR A 374 10.81 -0.88 8.69
CA TYR A 374 11.64 -1.55 9.69
C TYR A 374 13.00 -0.87 9.85
N LEU A 375 13.66 -0.53 8.72
CA LEU A 375 14.92 0.25 8.74
C LEU A 375 14.72 1.59 9.46
N ARG A 376 13.64 2.32 9.15
CA ARG A 376 13.33 3.63 9.74
C ARG A 376 13.07 3.56 11.24
N LYS A 377 12.40 2.49 11.70
CA LYS A 377 12.04 2.35 13.12
C LYS A 377 13.23 1.97 14.00
N TYR A 378 14.16 1.17 13.48
CA TYR A 378 15.15 0.49 14.31
C TYR A 378 16.60 0.88 14.04
N PHE A 379 16.86 1.62 12.95
CA PHE A 379 18.20 2.06 12.58
C PHE A 379 18.26 3.53 12.17
#